data_05d002a56b1ee1b78d85bcd326f74b9d
#
_entry.id   05d002a56b1ee1b78d85bcd326f74b9d
#
_cell.length_a   1.000
_cell.length_b   1.000
_cell.length_c   1.000
_cell.angle_alpha   90.00
_cell.angle_beta   90.00
_cell.angle_gamma   90.00
#
_symmetry.space_group_name_H-M   'P 1'
#
loop_
_entity.id
_entity.type
_entity.pdbx_description
1 polymer ?
#
loop_
_entity_poly.entity_id
_entity_poly.type
_entity_poly.pdbx_seq_one_letter_code
_entity_poly.pdbx_strand_id
1 'polypeptide(L)'
;MKVLFLHGFFASGQCVPANALRDALAGKAVVLSPDLPLHPKEALAMIKQIISDEKPDILVGNSCGSFYAQMVAAELGIPDLFSAA
;
A
#
# COMPACT_ATOMS: atom_id res chain seq x y z
N MET A 1 5.36 -13.08 -5.62
CA MET A 1 4.46 -12.38 -4.69
C MET A 1 4.55 -10.87 -4.90
N LYS A 2 3.43 -10.22 -4.96
CA LYS A 2 3.36 -8.75 -5.06
C LYS A 2 2.77 -8.16 -3.79
N VAL A 3 3.42 -7.14 -3.27
CA VAL A 3 2.99 -6.40 -2.07
C VAL A 3 2.70 -4.96 -2.49
N LEU A 4 1.52 -4.45 -2.16
CA LEU A 4 1.20 -3.05 -2.39
C LEU A 4 1.31 -2.30 -1.06
N PHE A 5 2.26 -1.36 -0.98
CA PHE A 5 2.49 -0.55 0.20
C PHE A 5 1.82 0.82 0.04
N LEU A 6 1.06 1.20 1.07
CA LEU A 6 0.32 2.46 1.09
C LEU A 6 0.88 3.35 2.20
N HIS A 7 1.51 4.46 1.82
CA HIS A 7 2.17 5.37 2.76
C HIS A 7 1.17 6.26 3.51
N GLY A 8 1.65 6.90 4.59
CA GLY A 8 0.85 7.83 5.37
C GLY A 8 0.82 9.24 4.77
N PHE A 9 0.16 10.15 5.48
CA PHE A 9 0.14 11.57 5.10
C PHE A 9 1.55 12.14 5.08
N PHE A 10 1.79 13.06 4.14
CA PHE A 10 3.06 13.76 3.98
C PHE A 10 4.26 12.84 3.76
N ALA A 11 4.00 11.56 3.46
CA ALA A 11 5.03 10.61 3.06
C ALA A 11 4.97 10.40 1.54
N SER A 12 5.77 9.49 1.04
CA SER A 12 5.80 9.13 -0.37
C SER A 12 6.09 7.65 -0.52
N GLY A 13 6.07 7.16 -1.75
CA GLY A 13 6.46 5.79 -2.06
C GLY A 13 7.92 5.49 -1.75
N GLN A 14 8.72 6.50 -1.44
CA GLN A 14 10.13 6.39 -1.05
C GLN A 14 10.35 6.61 0.45
N CYS A 15 9.31 6.52 1.26
CA CYS A 15 9.42 6.69 2.70
C CYS A 15 10.23 5.55 3.33
N VAL A 16 10.73 5.78 4.56
CA VAL A 16 11.57 4.82 5.25
C VAL A 16 10.90 3.45 5.41
N PRO A 17 9.62 3.36 5.86
CA PRO A 17 8.97 2.06 5.96
C PRO A 17 8.83 1.33 4.63
N ALA A 18 8.55 2.04 3.55
CA ALA A 18 8.45 1.41 2.22
C ALA A 18 9.81 0.87 1.77
N ASN A 19 10.87 1.65 1.93
CA ASN A 19 12.22 1.22 1.56
C ASN A 19 12.70 0.05 2.40
N ALA A 20 12.40 0.06 3.70
CA ALA A 20 12.76 -1.04 4.60
C ALA A 20 12.05 -2.34 4.19
N LEU A 21 10.76 -2.25 3.84
CA LEU A 21 10.01 -3.41 3.38
C LEU A 21 10.56 -3.93 2.05
N ARG A 22 10.88 -3.02 1.14
CA ARG A 22 11.47 -3.38 -0.16
C ARG A 22 12.80 -4.10 0.01
N ASP A 23 13.65 -3.61 0.91
CA ASP A 23 14.94 -4.24 1.20
C ASP A 23 14.76 -5.61 1.85
N ALA A 24 13.85 -5.72 2.82
CA ALA A 24 13.59 -6.96 3.53
C ALA A 24 13.06 -8.05 2.61
N LEU A 25 12.30 -7.70 1.59
CA LEU A 25 11.68 -8.65 0.66
C LEU A 25 12.43 -8.77 -0.66
N ALA A 26 13.60 -8.16 -0.79
CA ALA A 26 14.39 -8.21 -2.02
C ALA A 26 14.67 -9.66 -2.41
N GLY A 27 14.34 -10.00 -3.66
CA GLY A 27 14.50 -11.36 -4.17
C GLY A 27 13.38 -12.32 -3.79
N LYS A 28 12.45 -11.90 -2.90
CA LYS A 28 11.32 -12.73 -2.45
C LYS A 28 9.98 -12.24 -2.93
N ALA A 29 9.82 -10.91 -3.03
CA ALA A 29 8.58 -10.30 -3.45
C ALA A 29 8.85 -8.97 -4.15
N VAL A 30 7.90 -8.55 -4.97
CA VAL A 30 7.89 -7.23 -5.59
C VAL A 30 7.06 -6.31 -4.69
N VAL A 31 7.65 -5.19 -4.29
CA VAL A 31 6.97 -4.19 -3.46
C VAL A 31 6.62 -2.98 -4.33
N LEU A 32 5.33 -2.73 -4.49
CA LEU A 32 4.82 -1.56 -5.19
C LEU A 32 4.48 -0.51 -4.13
N SER A 33 5.06 0.68 -4.24
CA SER A 33 4.80 1.76 -3.29
C SER A 33 4.59 3.08 -4.04
N PRO A 34 3.39 3.28 -4.60
CA PRO A 34 3.08 4.48 -5.35
C PRO A 34 2.96 5.70 -4.46
N ASP A 35 3.19 6.88 -5.03
CA ASP A 35 2.90 8.14 -4.37
C ASP A 35 1.39 8.36 -4.41
N LEU A 36 0.77 8.49 -3.24
CA LEU A 36 -0.67 8.64 -3.14
C LEU A 36 -1.06 10.13 -3.09
N PRO A 37 -2.14 10.52 -3.77
CA PRO A 37 -2.63 11.90 -3.67
C PRO A 37 -3.15 12.19 -2.26
N LEU A 38 -3.19 13.47 -1.90
CA LEU A 38 -3.65 13.88 -0.58
C LEU A 38 -5.15 13.71 -0.39
N HIS A 39 -5.93 13.84 -1.46
CA HIS A 39 -7.37 13.69 -1.37
C HIS A 39 -7.75 12.21 -1.25
N PRO A 40 -8.48 11.83 -0.19
CA PRO A 40 -8.83 10.42 0.03
C PRO A 40 -9.58 9.78 -1.13
N LYS A 41 -10.48 10.53 -1.76
CA LYS A 41 -11.27 10.01 -2.89
C LYS A 41 -10.38 9.64 -4.07
N GLU A 42 -9.43 10.52 -4.40
CA GLU A 42 -8.48 10.27 -5.48
C GLU A 42 -7.51 9.16 -5.12
N ALA A 43 -7.06 9.12 -3.86
CA ALA A 43 -6.18 8.06 -3.39
C ALA A 43 -6.85 6.69 -3.49
N LEU A 44 -8.09 6.57 -3.07
CA LEU A 44 -8.83 5.31 -3.15
C LEU A 44 -9.05 4.88 -4.59
N ALA A 45 -9.36 5.81 -5.48
CA ALA A 45 -9.53 5.49 -6.90
C ALA A 45 -8.22 4.97 -7.51
N MET A 46 -7.10 5.61 -7.19
CA MET A 46 -5.79 5.19 -7.65
C MET A 46 -5.41 3.81 -7.10
N ILE A 47 -5.65 3.59 -5.81
CA ILE A 47 -5.36 2.30 -5.18
C ILE A 47 -6.16 1.18 -5.84
N LYS A 48 -7.44 1.38 -6.07
CA LYS A 48 -8.28 0.38 -6.72
C LYS A 48 -7.83 0.10 -8.15
N GLN A 49 -7.41 1.13 -8.87
CA GLN A 49 -6.89 0.95 -10.22
C GLN A 49 -5.60 0.12 -10.22
N ILE A 50 -4.69 0.40 -9.30
CA ILE A 50 -3.44 -0.36 -9.18
C ILE A 50 -3.73 -1.81 -8.83
N ILE A 51 -4.67 -2.07 -7.93
CA ILE A 51 -5.06 -3.43 -7.57
C ILE A 51 -5.61 -4.18 -8.78
N SER A 52 -6.41 -3.51 -9.58
CA SER A 52 -6.96 -4.10 -10.81
C SER A 52 -5.86 -4.46 -11.82
N ASP A 53 -4.86 -3.57 -11.96
CA ASP A 53 -3.79 -3.74 -12.95
C ASP A 53 -2.72 -4.71 -12.48
N GLU A 54 -2.28 -4.61 -11.22
CA GLU A 54 -1.13 -5.36 -10.71
C GLU A 54 -1.50 -6.59 -9.91
N LYS A 55 -2.72 -6.67 -9.42
CA LYS A 55 -3.26 -7.81 -8.66
C LYS A 55 -2.32 -8.22 -7.51
N PRO A 56 -2.07 -7.31 -6.55
CA PRO A 56 -1.19 -7.63 -5.42
C PRO A 56 -1.77 -8.75 -4.56
N ASP A 57 -0.89 -9.52 -3.94
CA ASP A 57 -1.27 -10.61 -3.05
C ASP A 57 -1.63 -10.11 -1.65
N ILE A 58 -1.04 -8.99 -1.24
CA ILE A 58 -1.26 -8.43 0.09
C ILE A 58 -1.11 -6.91 0.04
N LEU A 59 -1.86 -6.23 0.88
CA LEU A 59 -1.75 -4.79 1.09
C LEU A 59 -1.06 -4.53 2.41
N VAL A 60 -0.10 -3.60 2.42
CA VAL A 60 0.57 -3.16 3.65
C VAL A 60 0.37 -1.67 3.77
N GLY A 61 -0.25 -1.23 4.86
CA GLY A 61 -0.50 0.17 5.11
C GLY A 61 0.23 0.69 6.33
N ASN A 62 0.70 1.93 6.27
CA ASN A 62 1.37 2.59 7.38
C ASN A 62 0.65 3.90 7.69
N SER A 63 0.28 4.12 8.96
CA SER A 63 -0.40 5.33 9.40
C SER A 63 -1.70 5.54 8.61
N CYS A 64 -1.87 6.65 7.91
CA CYS A 64 -3.04 6.90 7.07
C CYS A 64 -3.22 5.84 5.99
N GLY A 65 -2.11 5.29 5.47
CA GLY A 65 -2.16 4.19 4.52
C GLY A 65 -2.79 2.93 5.09
N SER A 66 -2.70 2.70 6.42
CA SER A 66 -3.36 1.56 7.05
C SER A 66 -4.88 1.66 7.00
N PHE A 67 -5.41 2.87 7.08
CA PHE A 67 -6.85 3.11 6.91
C PHE A 67 -7.30 2.70 5.51
N TYR A 68 -6.57 3.13 4.49
CA TYR A 68 -6.87 2.74 3.11
C TYR A 68 -6.75 1.23 2.92
N ALA A 69 -5.70 0.62 3.47
CA ALA A 69 -5.48 -0.82 3.35
C ALA A 69 -6.65 -1.60 3.94
N GLN A 70 -7.12 -1.21 5.12
CA GLN A 70 -8.25 -1.87 5.76
C GLN A 70 -9.53 -1.74 4.95
N MET A 71 -9.83 -0.53 4.47
CA MET A 71 -11.04 -0.28 3.68
C MET A 71 -11.05 -1.11 2.39
N VAL A 72 -9.95 -1.05 1.64
CA VAL A 72 -9.87 -1.71 0.34
C VAL A 72 -9.79 -3.22 0.51
N ALA A 73 -9.04 -3.70 1.50
CA ALA A 73 -8.94 -5.12 1.78
C ALA A 73 -10.31 -5.72 2.11
N ALA A 74 -11.10 -5.03 2.95
CA ALA A 74 -12.43 -5.48 3.31
C ALA A 74 -13.37 -5.51 2.10
N GLU A 75 -13.27 -4.50 1.24
CA GLU A 75 -14.13 -4.41 0.06
C GLU A 75 -13.79 -5.47 -1.00
N LEU A 76 -12.51 -5.74 -1.21
CA LEU A 76 -12.04 -6.61 -2.29
C LEU A 76 -11.61 -8.01 -1.83
N GLY A 77 -11.63 -8.28 -0.53
CA GLY A 77 -11.28 -9.58 -0.01
C GLY A 77 -9.80 -9.91 -0.12
N ILE A 78 -8.92 -8.91 -0.02
CA ILE A 78 -7.48 -9.07 -0.12
C ILE A 78 -6.88 -9.01 1.30
N PRO A 79 -5.91 -9.89 1.64
CA PRO A 79 -5.23 -9.80 2.95
C PRO A 79 -4.52 -8.46 3.11
N ASP A 80 -4.51 -7.92 4.34
CA ASP A 80 -3.82 -6.69 4.65
C ASP A 80 -3.06 -6.78 5.96
N LEU A 81 -1.96 -6.00 6.03
CA LEU A 81 -1.21 -5.73 7.25
C LEU A 81 -1.15 -4.22 7.40
N PHE A 82 -1.14 -3.74 8.63
CA PHE A 82 -1.07 -2.30 8.85
C PHE A 82 -0.26 -1.97 10.10
N SER A 83 0.30 -0.76 10.11
CA SER A 83 1.04 -0.21 11.22
C SER A 83 0.40 1.11 11.62
N ALA A 84 0.19 1.32 12.92
CA ALA A 84 -0.38 2.55 13.47
C ALA A 84 0.66 3.68 13.62
N ALA A 85 1.92 3.38 13.42
CA ALA A 85 2.98 4.37 13.60
C ALA A 85 3.08 5.34 12.44
#